data_8e0dae09c91c7a7eae22247b376a5c9e
#
_entry.id   8e0dae09c91c7a7eae22247b376a5c9e
#
_cell.length_a   1.000
_cell.length_b   1.000
_cell.length_c   1.000
_cell.angle_alpha   90.00
_cell.angle_beta   90.00
_cell.angle_gamma   90.00
#
_symmetry.space_group_name_H-M   'P 1'
#
loop_
_entity.id
_entity.type
_entity.pdbx_description
1 polymer ?
#
loop_
_entity_poly.entity_id
_entity_poly.type
_entity_poly.pdbx_seq_one_letter_code
_entity_poly.pdbx_strand_id
1 'polypeptide(L)'
;MSFREKSAWISLLSMAGIYGLYFWSVIHDGPQVGRFHFGKLLGTIIALVVVQIVLHITVAIFAPAEAKAPRDERDKLIELRAMRAAYSGLATAVAFACFFGALNPPIVFNTNALLFILVTTEIMRSACQIIQYRRGA
;
A
#
# COMPACT_ATOMS: atom_id res chain seq x y z
N MET A 1 4.48 -2.34 -21.65
CA MET A 1 4.39 -2.43 -20.17
C MET A 1 4.86 -3.80 -19.75
N SER A 2 5.87 -3.88 -18.90
CA SER A 2 6.33 -5.16 -18.37
C SER A 2 5.28 -5.78 -17.43
N PHE A 3 5.30 -7.11 -17.26
CA PHE A 3 4.43 -7.81 -16.30
C PHE A 3 4.52 -7.18 -14.89
N ARG A 4 5.72 -6.78 -14.49
CA ARG A 4 5.99 -6.19 -13.17
C ARG A 4 5.43 -4.77 -13.02
N GLU A 5 5.44 -3.98 -14.09
CA GLU A 5 4.76 -2.69 -14.11
C GLU A 5 3.25 -2.86 -13.96
N LYS A 6 2.67 -3.84 -14.68
CA LYS A 6 1.24 -4.20 -14.52
C LYS A 6 0.91 -4.61 -13.09
N SER A 7 1.77 -5.45 -12.48
CA SER A 7 1.63 -5.89 -11.08
C SER A 7 1.70 -4.72 -10.09
N ALA A 8 2.62 -3.76 -10.29
CA ALA A 8 2.71 -2.57 -9.46
C ALA A 8 1.45 -1.68 -9.57
N TRP A 9 0.88 -1.54 -10.77
CA TRP A 9 -0.38 -0.84 -10.98
C TRP A 9 -1.56 -1.53 -10.28
N ILE A 10 -1.64 -2.86 -10.34
CA ILE A 10 -2.66 -3.63 -9.64
C ILE A 10 -2.56 -3.39 -8.13
N SER A 11 -1.37 -3.50 -7.57
CA SER A 11 -1.15 -3.26 -6.14
C SER A 11 -1.54 -1.85 -5.73
N LEU A 12 -1.14 -0.83 -6.51
CA LEU A 12 -1.46 0.56 -6.24
C LEU A 12 -2.98 0.82 -6.29
N LEU A 13 -3.63 0.40 -7.36
CA LEU A 13 -5.06 0.68 -7.56
C LEU A 13 -5.94 -0.10 -6.59
N SER A 14 -5.63 -1.36 -6.33
CA SER A 14 -6.38 -2.18 -5.36
C SER A 14 -6.23 -1.65 -3.93
N MET A 15 -5.03 -1.26 -3.52
CA MET A 15 -4.81 -0.66 -2.21
C MET A 15 -5.50 0.70 -2.08
N ALA A 16 -5.30 1.60 -3.04
CA ALA A 16 -5.92 2.92 -3.02
C ALA A 16 -7.45 2.83 -3.02
N GLY A 17 -8.04 1.93 -3.82
CA GLY A 17 -9.48 1.74 -3.88
C GLY A 17 -10.06 1.15 -2.60
N ILE A 18 -9.55 0.01 -2.16
CA ILE A 18 -10.11 -0.73 -1.02
C ILE A 18 -9.90 0.02 0.30
N TYR A 19 -8.68 0.50 0.55
CA TYR A 19 -8.43 1.29 1.76
C TYR A 19 -9.02 2.70 1.69
N GLY A 20 -9.15 3.28 0.50
CA GLY A 20 -9.89 4.52 0.30
C GLY A 20 -11.34 4.40 0.78
N LEU A 21 -12.03 3.32 0.39
CA LEU A 21 -13.38 3.01 0.87
C LEU A 21 -13.42 2.75 2.38
N TYR A 22 -12.43 2.05 2.93
CA TYR A 22 -12.33 1.83 4.36
C TYR A 22 -12.23 3.15 5.13
N PHE A 23 -11.27 4.02 4.77
CA PHE A 23 -11.09 5.31 5.44
C PHE A 23 -12.27 6.26 5.22
N TRP A 24 -12.89 6.22 4.04
CA TRP A 24 -14.13 6.93 3.79
C TRP A 24 -15.21 6.50 4.78
N SER A 25 -15.40 5.19 4.99
CA SER A 25 -16.39 4.70 5.96
C SER A 25 -16.06 5.10 7.39
N VAL A 26 -14.77 5.06 7.78
CA VAL A 26 -14.32 5.46 9.12
C VAL A 26 -14.60 6.94 9.41
N ILE A 27 -14.43 7.81 8.40
CA ILE A 27 -14.69 9.25 8.53
C ILE A 27 -16.19 9.54 8.61
N HIS A 28 -17.04 8.76 7.93
CA HIS A 28 -18.48 9.02 7.84
C HIS A 28 -19.33 8.25 8.87
N ASP A 29 -18.71 7.51 9.79
CA ASP A 29 -19.43 6.73 10.81
C ASP A 29 -20.11 7.60 11.92
N GLY A 30 -20.24 8.93 11.75
CA GLY A 30 -20.94 9.84 12.65
C GLY A 30 -20.34 9.91 14.05
N PRO A 31 -21.14 9.72 15.14
CA PRO A 31 -20.65 9.82 16.51
C PRO A 31 -19.54 8.82 16.88
N GLN A 32 -19.30 7.84 16.02
CA GLN A 32 -18.25 6.82 16.17
C GLN A 32 -17.02 7.09 15.31
N VAL A 33 -16.88 8.32 14.78
CA VAL A 33 -15.73 8.73 13.98
C VAL A 33 -14.42 8.43 14.73
N GLY A 34 -13.51 7.76 14.03
CA GLY A 34 -12.21 7.36 14.60
C GLY A 34 -12.22 6.12 15.47
N ARG A 35 -13.37 5.53 15.80
CA ARG A 35 -13.42 4.25 16.50
C ARG A 35 -12.85 3.13 15.64
N PHE A 36 -12.00 2.32 16.26
CA PHE A 36 -11.45 1.14 15.60
C PHE A 36 -12.50 0.02 15.53
N HIS A 37 -12.86 -0.39 14.34
CA HIS A 37 -13.79 -1.48 14.09
C HIS A 37 -13.03 -2.70 13.53
N PHE A 38 -12.65 -3.61 14.38
CA PHE A 38 -11.88 -4.81 14.00
C PHE A 38 -12.53 -5.61 12.87
N GLY A 39 -13.84 -5.79 12.91
CA GLY A 39 -14.58 -6.51 11.86
C GLY A 39 -14.50 -5.83 10.49
N LYS A 40 -14.61 -4.50 10.44
CA LYS A 40 -14.44 -3.74 9.18
C LYS A 40 -13.02 -3.86 8.65
N LEU A 41 -12.02 -3.73 9.53
CA LEU A 41 -10.62 -3.89 9.14
C LEU A 41 -10.34 -5.29 8.60
N LEU A 42 -10.78 -6.33 9.31
CA LEU A 42 -10.58 -7.72 8.89
C LEU A 42 -11.24 -7.99 7.53
N GLY A 43 -12.49 -7.53 7.34
CA GLY A 43 -13.17 -7.62 6.04
C GLY A 43 -12.42 -6.91 4.92
N THR A 44 -11.87 -5.73 5.19
CA THR A 44 -11.06 -4.97 4.22
C THR A 44 -9.78 -5.69 3.84
N ILE A 45 -9.08 -6.29 4.81
CA ILE A 45 -7.85 -7.08 4.57
C ILE A 45 -8.19 -8.31 3.71
N ILE A 46 -9.24 -9.04 4.06
CA ILE A 46 -9.66 -10.23 3.29
C ILE A 46 -10.03 -9.82 1.86
N ALA A 47 -10.81 -8.76 1.70
CA ALA A 47 -11.19 -8.25 0.39
C ALA A 47 -9.95 -7.85 -0.44
N LEU A 48 -8.98 -7.16 0.15
CA LEU A 48 -7.74 -6.78 -0.52
C LEU A 48 -6.95 -8.02 -0.98
N VAL A 49 -6.77 -9.00 -0.10
CA VAL A 49 -6.03 -10.23 -0.41
C VAL A 49 -6.70 -10.98 -1.56
N VAL A 50 -8.01 -11.17 -1.51
CA VAL A 50 -8.77 -11.87 -2.56
C VAL A 50 -8.65 -11.11 -3.89
N VAL A 51 -8.88 -9.81 -3.89
CA VAL A 51 -8.79 -8.97 -5.11
C VAL A 51 -7.37 -9.02 -5.69
N GLN A 52 -6.34 -8.90 -4.87
CA GLN A 52 -4.96 -8.98 -5.35
C GLN A 52 -4.63 -10.35 -5.93
N ILE A 53 -5.00 -11.44 -5.27
CA ILE A 53 -4.78 -12.80 -5.77
C ILE A 53 -5.45 -12.97 -7.14
N VAL A 54 -6.73 -12.62 -7.24
CA VAL A 54 -7.49 -12.75 -8.49
C VAL A 54 -6.86 -11.94 -9.61
N LEU A 55 -6.52 -10.67 -9.36
CA LEU A 55 -5.93 -9.80 -10.38
C LEU A 55 -4.53 -10.26 -10.79
N HIS A 56 -3.69 -10.70 -9.86
CA HIS A 56 -2.36 -11.22 -10.20
C HIS A 56 -2.42 -12.53 -10.99
N ILE A 57 -3.31 -13.44 -10.62
CA ILE A 57 -3.55 -14.68 -11.39
C ILE A 57 -4.05 -14.33 -12.79
N THR A 58 -5.01 -13.43 -12.90
CA THR A 58 -5.54 -12.99 -14.19
C THR A 58 -4.43 -12.48 -15.11
N VAL A 59 -3.58 -11.56 -14.62
CA VAL A 59 -2.47 -11.02 -15.42
C VAL A 59 -1.43 -12.10 -15.75
N ALA A 60 -1.17 -13.04 -14.85
CA ALA A 60 -0.25 -14.15 -15.11
C ALA A 60 -0.78 -15.12 -16.21
N ILE A 61 -2.10 -15.34 -16.26
CA ILE A 61 -2.73 -16.16 -17.29
C ILE A 61 -2.64 -15.47 -18.67
N PHE A 62 -2.87 -14.15 -18.72
CA PHE A 62 -2.80 -13.42 -19.99
C PHE A 62 -1.37 -13.13 -20.49
N ALA A 63 -0.35 -13.24 -19.64
CA ALA A 63 1.04 -13.00 -20.00
C ALA A 63 2.00 -14.06 -19.39
N PRO A 64 1.82 -15.35 -19.70
CA PRO A 64 2.55 -16.43 -19.05
C PRO A 64 4.06 -16.42 -19.31
N ALA A 65 4.48 -15.98 -20.48
CA ALA A 65 5.91 -15.86 -20.82
C ALA A 65 6.60 -14.75 -20.01
N GLU A 66 5.94 -13.60 -19.84
CA GLU A 66 6.44 -12.49 -19.04
C GLU A 66 6.44 -12.82 -17.53
N ALA A 67 5.42 -13.57 -17.07
CA ALA A 67 5.30 -13.97 -15.67
C ALA A 67 6.42 -14.94 -15.24
N LYS A 68 6.88 -15.81 -16.15
CA LYS A 68 7.96 -16.79 -15.92
C LYS A 68 9.36 -16.24 -16.20
N ALA A 69 9.48 -15.05 -16.79
CA ALA A 69 10.77 -14.46 -17.12
C ALA A 69 11.63 -14.25 -15.86
N PRO A 70 12.92 -14.61 -15.89
CA PRO A 70 13.82 -14.40 -14.78
C PRO A 70 13.89 -12.87 -14.45
N ARG A 71 14.15 -12.59 -13.17
CA ARG A 71 14.31 -11.20 -12.73
C ARG A 71 15.59 -10.62 -13.29
N ASP A 72 15.47 -9.55 -14.08
CA ASP A 72 16.61 -8.77 -14.55
C ASP A 72 17.21 -7.96 -13.37
N GLU A 73 18.50 -7.63 -13.48
CA GLU A 73 19.18 -6.79 -12.47
C GLU A 73 18.53 -5.42 -12.34
N ARG A 74 18.04 -4.87 -13.45
CA ARG A 74 17.26 -3.63 -13.46
C ARG A 74 16.01 -3.73 -12.60
N ASP A 75 15.26 -4.81 -12.68
CA ASP A 75 14.05 -5.02 -11.89
C ASP A 75 14.35 -5.05 -10.40
N LYS A 76 15.47 -5.72 -10.02
CA LYS A 76 15.94 -5.77 -8.64
C LYS A 76 16.32 -4.39 -8.11
N LEU A 77 16.99 -3.58 -8.93
CA LEU A 77 17.35 -2.21 -8.56
C LEU A 77 16.13 -1.32 -8.36
N ILE A 78 15.14 -1.43 -9.23
CA ILE A 78 13.86 -0.70 -9.10
C ILE A 78 13.17 -1.09 -7.80
N GLU A 79 13.05 -2.38 -7.52
CA GLU A 79 12.44 -2.88 -6.29
C GLU A 79 13.18 -2.38 -5.03
N LEU A 80 14.51 -2.46 -5.02
CA LEU A 80 15.34 -1.99 -3.91
C LEU A 80 15.21 -0.48 -3.67
N ARG A 81 15.20 0.33 -4.75
CA ARG A 81 15.03 1.79 -4.64
C ARG A 81 13.65 2.16 -4.12
N ALA A 82 12.60 1.49 -4.62
CA ALA A 82 11.23 1.71 -4.16
C ALA A 82 11.07 1.30 -2.69
N MET A 83 11.64 0.17 -2.29
CA MET A 83 11.62 -0.31 -0.91
C MET A 83 12.38 0.64 0.03
N ARG A 84 13.55 1.16 -0.38
CA ARG A 84 14.31 2.12 0.40
C ARG A 84 13.53 3.43 0.60
N ALA A 85 12.90 3.95 -0.45
CA ALA A 85 12.06 5.14 -0.36
C ALA A 85 10.86 4.93 0.56
N ALA A 86 10.19 3.77 0.47
CA ALA A 86 9.07 3.40 1.33
C ALA A 86 9.52 3.28 2.79
N TYR A 87 10.63 2.60 3.06
CA TYR A 87 11.15 2.46 4.41
C TYR A 87 11.50 3.81 5.05
N SER A 88 12.17 4.70 4.32
CA SER A 88 12.48 6.04 4.84
C SER A 88 11.21 6.85 5.11
N GLY A 89 10.22 6.75 4.23
CA GLY A 89 8.90 7.38 4.42
C GLY A 89 8.18 6.84 5.67
N LEU A 90 8.15 5.52 5.84
CA LEU A 90 7.57 4.88 7.01
C LEU A 90 8.25 5.31 8.31
N ALA A 91 9.59 5.24 8.34
CA ALA A 91 10.37 5.61 9.52
C ALA A 91 10.12 7.08 9.91
N THR A 92 10.10 7.97 8.93
CA THR A 92 9.80 9.39 9.14
C THR A 92 8.38 9.59 9.67
N ALA A 93 7.38 8.97 9.06
CA ALA A 93 5.98 9.13 9.47
C ALA A 93 5.74 8.57 10.89
N VAL A 94 6.36 7.43 11.22
CA VAL A 94 6.28 6.86 12.58
C VAL A 94 6.99 7.76 13.59
N ALA A 95 8.18 8.29 13.27
CA ALA A 95 8.89 9.23 14.15
C ALA A 95 8.06 10.49 14.43
N PHE A 96 7.44 11.07 13.40
CA PHE A 96 6.51 12.19 13.56
C PHE A 96 5.31 11.83 14.44
N ALA A 97 4.69 10.67 14.20
CA ALA A 97 3.55 10.21 14.99
C ALA A 97 3.93 10.05 16.48
N CYS A 98 5.10 9.48 16.76
CA CYS A 98 5.63 9.34 18.12
C CYS A 98 5.90 10.70 18.76
N PHE A 99 6.53 11.65 18.04
CA PHE A 99 6.85 12.97 18.53
C PHE A 99 5.57 13.77 18.88
N PHE A 100 4.61 13.82 17.97
CA PHE A 100 3.34 14.52 18.20
C PHE A 100 2.48 13.84 19.26
N GLY A 101 2.51 12.51 19.34
CA GLY A 101 1.83 11.75 20.39
C GLY A 101 2.41 12.04 21.79
N ALA A 102 3.74 12.23 21.89
CA ALA A 102 4.39 12.58 23.13
C ALA A 102 4.07 14.02 23.60
N LEU A 103 3.91 14.95 22.65
CA LEU A 103 3.54 16.36 22.95
C LEU A 103 2.06 16.53 23.32
N ASN A 104 1.20 15.62 22.87
CA ASN A 104 -0.25 15.67 23.07
C ASN A 104 -0.76 14.35 23.67
N PRO A 105 -0.55 14.10 24.96
CA PRO A 105 -0.90 12.82 25.62
C PRO A 105 -2.32 12.31 25.42
N PRO A 106 -3.37 13.16 25.26
CA PRO A 106 -4.72 12.67 24.98
C PRO A 106 -4.93 12.21 23.54
N ILE A 107 -4.00 12.48 22.61
CA ILE A 107 -4.05 11.89 21.28
C ILE A 107 -3.59 10.45 21.39
N VAL A 108 -4.51 9.60 21.78
CA VAL A 108 -4.33 8.13 21.75
C VAL A 108 -3.84 7.76 20.37
N PHE A 109 -2.79 6.97 20.30
CA PHE A 109 -2.32 6.31 19.07
C PHE A 109 -3.49 5.55 18.46
N ASN A 110 -4.20 6.22 17.55
CA ASN A 110 -5.35 5.62 16.93
C ASN A 110 -4.84 4.56 15.93
N THR A 111 -5.24 3.31 16.11
CA THR A 111 -4.90 2.20 15.22
C THR A 111 -5.18 2.54 13.75
N ASN A 112 -6.23 3.34 13.49
CA ASN A 112 -6.53 3.83 12.15
C ASN A 112 -5.43 4.76 11.60
N ALA A 113 -4.79 5.58 12.44
CA ALA A 113 -3.70 6.45 12.02
C ALA A 113 -2.45 5.63 11.65
N LEU A 114 -2.11 4.62 12.44
CA LEU A 114 -1.00 3.70 12.13
C LEU A 114 -1.28 2.92 10.84
N LEU A 115 -2.51 2.44 10.67
CA LEU A 115 -2.93 1.78 9.44
C LEU A 115 -2.83 2.72 8.23
N PHE A 116 -3.24 3.97 8.39
CA PHE A 116 -3.13 4.98 7.33
C PHE A 116 -1.68 5.22 6.91
N ILE A 117 -0.76 5.33 7.87
CA ILE A 117 0.69 5.48 7.61
C ILE A 117 1.20 4.27 6.81
N LEU A 118 0.85 3.05 7.24
CA LEU A 118 1.28 1.82 6.61
C LEU A 118 0.76 1.72 5.16
N VAL A 119 -0.53 1.96 4.95
CA VAL A 119 -1.16 1.92 3.62
C VAL A 119 -0.57 2.97 2.69
N THR A 120 -0.39 4.21 3.18
CA THR A 120 0.23 5.28 2.40
C THR A 120 1.65 4.94 1.99
N THR A 121 2.42 4.30 2.86
CA THR A 121 3.78 3.83 2.56
C THR A 121 3.79 2.76 1.46
N GLU A 122 2.87 1.81 1.49
CA GLU A 122 2.76 0.78 0.45
C GLU A 122 2.30 1.36 -0.91
N ILE A 123 1.39 2.33 -0.89
CA ILE A 123 0.99 3.07 -2.09
C ILE A 123 2.20 3.83 -2.65
N MET A 124 2.99 4.49 -1.81
CA MET A 124 4.21 5.21 -2.21
C MET A 124 5.23 4.25 -2.82
N ARG A 125 5.43 3.06 -2.24
CA ARG A 125 6.31 2.02 -2.80
C ARG A 125 5.89 1.65 -4.22
N SER A 126 4.61 1.34 -4.41
CA SER A 126 4.08 0.96 -5.72
C SER A 126 4.18 2.10 -6.74
N ALA A 127 3.90 3.33 -6.33
CA ALA A 127 4.05 4.51 -7.17
C ALA A 127 5.52 4.75 -7.58
N CYS A 128 6.46 4.62 -6.64
CA CYS A 128 7.89 4.71 -6.93
C CYS A 128 8.35 3.65 -7.94
N GLN A 129 7.86 2.41 -7.83
CA GLN A 129 8.14 1.36 -8.81
C GLN A 129 7.64 1.75 -10.20
N ILE A 130 6.40 2.20 -10.33
CA ILE A 130 5.82 2.62 -11.61
C ILE A 130 6.62 3.75 -12.24
N ILE A 131 6.97 4.78 -11.45
CA ILE A 131 7.75 5.92 -11.93
C ILE A 131 9.12 5.46 -12.46
N GLN A 132 9.79 4.56 -11.75
CA GLN A 132 11.10 4.06 -12.18
C GLN A 132 10.99 3.18 -13.44
N TYR A 133 9.96 2.34 -13.56
CA TYR A 133 9.71 1.59 -14.80
C TYR A 133 9.48 2.52 -16.00
N ARG A 134 8.78 3.64 -15.81
CA ARG A 134 8.52 4.60 -16.89
C ARG A 134 9.70 5.49 -17.24
N ARG A 135 10.54 5.84 -16.27
CA ARG A 135 11.73 6.69 -16.51
C ARG A 135 12.89 5.93 -17.12
N GLY A 136 12.79 4.63 -17.31
CA GLY A 136 13.83 3.83 -17.92
C GLY A 136 15.09 3.68 -17.06
N ALA A 137 14.91 3.83 -15.75
CA ALA A 137 16.04 3.70 -14.80
C ALA A 137 16.57 2.26 -14.72
#